data_21da794df78cda6f6f92f36bd69bff5d
#
_entry.id   21da794df78cda6f6f92f36bd69bff5d
#
_cell.length_a   1.000
_cell.length_b   1.000
_cell.length_c   1.000
_cell.angle_alpha   90.00
_cell.angle_beta   90.00
_cell.angle_gamma   90.00
#
_symmetry.space_group_name_H-M   'P 1'
#
loop_
_entity.id
_entity.type
_entity.pdbx_description
1 polymer ?
#
loop_
_entity_poly.entity_id
_entity_poly.type
_entity_poly.pdbx_seq_one_letter_code
_entity_poly.pdbx_strand_id
1 'polypeptide(L)'
;PRFSVIYVKRTERTPKTTKITFTFPDGQKVNYESTNVILEEFTKEYIIEKRLFPYIPFYIARYEKDMISEGSIENAVRDLEYFRNELVRLYEAEELIDHELIDLKGFINTIITHITNGNKNEERLVNIMGGTVIETESERLIRQGISQGISQGISQGISQGISQGKAQLLIELGQEEGLDDAALLKRIQERIGVSLEQAAAYLERYGKQTV
;
A
#
# COMPACT_ATOMS: atom_id res chain seq x y z
N PRO A 1 5.07 36.22 16.73
CA PRO A 1 5.03 34.95 15.99
C PRO A 1 6.45 34.38 15.88
N ARG A 2 6.55 33.04 15.91
CA ARG A 2 7.81 32.35 15.58
C ARG A 2 7.66 31.78 14.19
N PHE A 3 8.71 31.89 13.36
CA PHE A 3 8.74 31.27 12.05
C PHE A 3 10.07 30.54 11.87
N SER A 4 10.08 29.56 11.01
CA SER A 4 11.30 28.86 10.59
C SER A 4 11.23 28.64 9.09
N VAL A 5 12.37 28.72 8.43
CA VAL A 5 12.51 28.38 7.01
C VAL A 5 13.33 27.12 6.91
N ILE A 6 12.79 26.14 6.17
CA ILE A 6 13.42 24.85 6.00
C ILE A 6 13.90 24.75 4.54
N TYR A 7 15.20 24.52 4.37
CA TYR A 7 15.79 24.24 3.07
C TYR A 7 16.04 22.73 2.94
N VAL A 8 15.36 22.10 1.98
CA VAL A 8 15.52 20.67 1.71
C VAL A 8 16.89 20.38 1.10
N LYS A 9 17.31 21.24 0.17
CA LYS A 9 18.62 21.17 -0.50
C LYS A 9 19.44 22.45 -0.24
N ARG A 10 20.74 22.28 -0.09
CA ARG A 10 21.68 23.39 0.06
C ARG A 10 22.23 23.80 -1.30
N THR A 11 22.36 25.11 -1.51
CA THR A 11 23.12 25.71 -2.60
C THR A 11 24.14 26.67 -1.99
N GLU A 12 25.10 27.15 -2.79
CA GLU A 12 26.06 28.17 -2.35
C GLU A 12 25.37 29.46 -1.87
N ARG A 13 24.12 29.70 -2.33
CA ARG A 13 23.32 30.88 -1.98
C ARG A 13 22.33 30.63 -0.85
N THR A 14 22.29 29.45 -0.26
CA THR A 14 21.36 29.15 0.83
C THR A 14 21.74 29.94 2.08
N PRO A 15 20.91 30.89 2.53
CA PRO A 15 21.24 31.74 3.67
C PRO A 15 21.12 30.97 4.99
N LYS A 16 21.97 31.28 5.96
CA LYS A 16 21.88 30.70 7.31
C LYS A 16 20.74 31.29 8.13
N THR A 17 20.33 32.52 7.81
CA THR A 17 19.25 33.22 8.51
C THR A 17 18.30 33.86 7.50
N THR A 18 17.03 33.94 7.85
CA THR A 18 16.02 34.67 7.08
C THR A 18 15.47 35.83 7.90
N LYS A 19 15.42 37.01 7.28
CA LYS A 19 14.84 38.23 7.86
C LYS A 19 13.52 38.54 7.17
N ILE A 20 12.47 38.74 7.98
CA ILE A 20 11.16 39.20 7.52
C ILE A 20 10.88 40.54 8.16
N THR A 21 10.55 41.55 7.35
CA THR A 21 10.18 42.88 7.84
C THR A 21 8.69 43.07 7.58
N PHE A 22 7.91 43.30 8.62
CA PHE A 22 6.55 43.74 8.51
C PHE A 22 6.48 45.25 8.61
N THR A 23 5.86 45.90 7.63
CA THR A 23 5.59 47.34 7.63
C THR A 23 4.10 47.56 7.86
N PHE A 24 3.76 48.26 8.91
CA PHE A 24 2.38 48.61 9.27
C PHE A 24 1.88 49.85 8.49
N PRO A 25 0.56 50.08 8.40
CA PRO A 25 -0.01 51.24 7.68
C PRO A 25 0.48 52.61 8.22
N ASP A 26 0.84 52.67 9.51
CA ASP A 26 1.40 53.86 10.16
C ASP A 26 2.90 54.06 9.89
N GLY A 27 3.52 53.19 9.08
CA GLY A 27 4.93 53.23 8.73
C GLY A 27 5.87 52.55 9.75
N GLN A 28 5.33 52.02 10.85
CA GLN A 28 6.16 51.24 11.79
C GLN A 28 6.64 49.95 11.13
N LYS A 29 7.88 49.54 11.50
CA LYS A 29 8.49 48.32 10.97
C LYS A 29 8.90 47.40 12.11
N VAL A 30 8.56 46.14 11.99
CA VAL A 30 9.00 45.08 12.90
C VAL A 30 9.78 44.06 12.11
N ASN A 31 11.01 43.81 12.57
CA ASN A 31 11.91 42.85 11.97
C ASN A 31 11.92 41.54 12.76
N TYR A 32 11.79 40.45 12.07
CA TYR A 32 11.96 39.11 12.61
C TYR A 32 13.15 38.44 11.91
N GLU A 33 14.00 37.78 12.69
CA GLU A 33 15.10 36.98 12.17
C GLU A 33 14.99 35.57 12.73
N SER A 34 15.17 34.57 11.87
CA SER A 34 15.21 33.17 12.26
C SER A 34 16.39 32.48 11.63
N THR A 35 17.04 31.59 12.38
CA THR A 35 18.01 30.64 11.84
C THR A 35 17.29 29.63 10.96
N ASN A 36 17.80 29.41 9.76
CA ASN A 36 17.21 28.47 8.83
C ASN A 36 17.64 27.05 9.18
N VAL A 37 16.72 26.11 8.92
CA VAL A 37 16.98 24.69 9.04
C VAL A 37 17.39 24.15 7.66
N ILE A 38 18.59 23.57 7.58
CA ILE A 38 19.12 23.01 6.34
C ILE A 38 19.15 21.49 6.50
N LEU A 39 18.25 20.76 5.84
CA LEU A 39 18.07 19.31 6.03
C LEU A 39 19.27 18.49 5.58
N GLU A 40 20.03 18.97 4.58
CA GLU A 40 21.27 18.30 4.15
C GLU A 40 22.36 18.25 5.24
N GLU A 41 22.29 19.11 6.24
CA GLU A 41 23.23 19.12 7.38
C GLU A 41 22.88 18.08 8.44
N PHE A 42 21.68 17.49 8.37
CA PHE A 42 21.28 16.45 9.32
C PHE A 42 21.91 15.11 8.96
N THR A 43 22.50 14.46 9.96
CA THR A 43 22.92 13.06 9.86
C THR A 43 21.74 12.13 10.13
N LYS A 44 21.84 10.89 9.67
CA LYS A 44 20.81 9.87 9.93
C LYS A 44 20.66 9.58 11.42
N GLU A 45 21.78 9.58 12.15
CA GLU A 45 21.81 9.40 13.60
C GLU A 45 21.07 10.53 14.32
N TYR A 46 21.32 11.78 13.91
CA TYR A 46 20.65 12.96 14.48
C TYR A 46 19.13 12.91 14.24
N ILE A 47 18.70 12.50 13.06
CA ILE A 47 17.27 12.35 12.73
C ILE A 47 16.60 11.34 13.67
N ILE A 48 17.22 10.20 13.92
CA ILE A 48 16.69 9.16 14.81
C ILE A 48 16.73 9.63 16.28
N GLU A 49 17.88 10.14 16.75
CA GLU A 49 18.03 10.62 18.13
C GLU A 49 17.01 11.70 18.50
N LYS A 50 16.77 12.64 17.59
CA LYS A 50 15.82 13.74 17.79
C LYS A 50 14.38 13.41 17.37
N ARG A 51 14.10 12.17 16.97
CA ARG A 51 12.77 11.70 16.51
C ARG A 51 12.21 12.55 15.37
N LEU A 52 13.06 12.99 14.47
CA LEU A 52 12.70 13.81 13.31
C LEU A 52 12.28 12.94 12.13
N PHE A 53 11.48 11.90 12.36
CA PHE A 53 11.09 10.89 11.37
C PHE A 53 10.51 11.47 10.08
N PRO A 54 9.67 12.53 10.09
CA PRO A 54 9.17 13.14 8.86
C PRO A 54 10.27 13.68 7.93
N TYR A 55 11.52 13.80 8.40
CA TYR A 55 12.64 14.24 7.56
C TYR A 55 13.38 13.09 6.86
N ILE A 56 13.11 11.83 7.21
CA ILE A 56 13.73 10.67 6.56
C ILE A 56 13.52 10.66 5.04
N PRO A 57 12.29 10.90 4.51
CA PRO A 57 12.08 10.97 3.07
C PRO A 57 12.97 12.02 2.38
N PHE A 58 13.09 13.20 2.99
CA PHE A 58 13.95 14.28 2.46
C PHE A 58 15.44 13.96 2.58
N TYR A 59 15.85 13.20 3.61
CA TYR A 59 17.21 12.68 3.71
C TYR A 59 17.53 11.77 2.51
N ILE A 60 16.62 10.90 2.13
CA ILE A 60 16.79 10.00 0.98
C ILE A 60 16.79 10.77 -0.35
N ALA A 61 16.04 11.87 -0.47
CA ALA A 61 16.02 12.73 -1.67
C ALA A 61 17.41 13.30 -2.04
N ARG A 62 18.40 13.29 -1.12
CA ARG A 62 19.77 13.71 -1.41
C ARG A 62 20.45 12.89 -2.51
N TYR A 63 20.02 11.64 -2.67
CA TYR A 63 20.54 10.71 -3.67
C TYR A 63 19.98 10.90 -5.08
N GLU A 64 19.06 11.84 -5.29
CA GLU A 64 18.41 12.07 -6.60
C GLU A 64 19.41 12.25 -7.75
N LYS A 65 20.45 13.07 -7.56
CA LYS A 65 21.46 13.34 -8.60
C LYS A 65 22.37 12.17 -8.90
N ASP A 66 22.54 11.32 -7.93
CA ASP A 66 23.51 10.23 -7.91
C ASP A 66 22.90 8.89 -8.31
N MET A 67 21.55 8.80 -8.44
CA MET A 67 20.85 7.57 -8.85
C MET A 67 21.25 7.08 -10.25
N ILE A 68 22.00 7.87 -11.01
CA ILE A 68 22.53 7.54 -12.32
C ILE A 68 23.87 6.76 -12.20
N SER A 69 24.59 6.88 -11.07
CA SER A 69 25.88 6.23 -10.85
C SER A 69 25.78 5.04 -9.89
N GLU A 70 26.40 3.89 -10.21
CA GLU A 70 26.32 2.68 -9.37
C GLU A 70 26.86 2.90 -7.93
N GLY A 71 27.82 3.78 -7.73
CA GLY A 71 28.40 4.06 -6.41
C GLY A 71 27.43 4.73 -5.42
N SER A 72 26.51 5.52 -5.92
CA SER A 72 25.54 6.24 -5.10
C SER A 72 24.39 5.34 -4.61
N ILE A 73 24.02 4.33 -5.37
CA ILE A 73 22.95 3.39 -5.00
C ILE A 73 23.33 2.64 -3.72
N GLU A 74 24.57 2.19 -3.60
CA GLU A 74 25.01 1.46 -2.41
C GLU A 74 25.00 2.34 -1.13
N ASN A 75 25.20 3.65 -1.28
CA ASN A 75 25.05 4.58 -0.17
C ASN A 75 23.56 4.74 0.23
N ALA A 76 22.67 4.88 -0.74
CA ALA A 76 21.24 4.94 -0.50
C ALA A 76 20.71 3.65 0.14
N VAL A 77 21.17 2.49 -0.34
CA VAL A 77 20.85 1.18 0.24
C VAL A 77 21.25 1.12 1.71
N ARG A 78 22.50 1.45 2.05
CA ARG A 78 22.99 1.42 3.44
C ARG A 78 22.22 2.36 4.36
N ASP A 79 21.88 3.55 3.88
CA ASP A 79 21.15 4.52 4.69
C ASP A 79 19.67 4.12 4.85
N LEU A 80 19.04 3.55 3.80
CA LEU A 80 17.69 2.98 3.90
C LEU A 80 17.66 1.78 4.87
N GLU A 81 18.65 0.88 4.81
CA GLU A 81 18.77 -0.24 5.75
C GLU A 81 18.96 0.24 7.19
N TYR A 82 19.76 1.29 7.40
CA TYR A 82 19.91 1.91 8.71
C TYR A 82 18.57 2.43 9.23
N PHE A 83 17.85 3.25 8.45
CA PHE A 83 16.55 3.77 8.86
C PHE A 83 15.54 2.66 9.10
N ARG A 84 15.48 1.65 8.22
CA ARG A 84 14.63 0.48 8.44
C ARG A 84 14.89 -0.17 9.80
N ASN A 85 16.15 -0.47 10.11
CA ASN A 85 16.49 -1.17 11.34
C ASN A 85 16.13 -0.34 12.58
N GLU A 86 16.37 0.97 12.55
CA GLU A 86 16.01 1.85 13.64
C GLU A 86 14.49 2.01 13.81
N LEU A 87 13.75 2.09 12.70
CA LEU A 87 12.28 2.16 12.75
C LEU A 87 11.66 0.86 13.27
N VAL A 88 12.20 -0.30 12.87
CA VAL A 88 11.80 -1.61 13.45
C VAL A 88 12.05 -1.62 14.95
N ARG A 89 13.24 -1.25 15.40
CA ARG A 89 13.57 -1.21 16.81
C ARG A 89 12.63 -0.31 17.63
N LEU A 90 12.31 0.86 17.09
CA LEU A 90 11.38 1.81 17.74
C LEU A 90 9.95 1.28 17.76
N TYR A 91 9.52 0.60 16.71
CA TYR A 91 8.21 -0.03 16.63
C TYR A 91 8.08 -1.21 17.62
N GLU A 92 9.08 -2.09 17.70
CA GLU A 92 9.13 -3.19 18.66
C GLU A 92 9.20 -2.70 20.13
N ALA A 93 9.76 -1.52 20.34
CA ALA A 93 9.80 -0.85 21.67
C ALA A 93 8.50 -0.07 21.98
N GLU A 94 7.48 -0.15 21.14
CA GLU A 94 6.22 0.62 21.25
C GLU A 94 6.42 2.16 21.27
N GLU A 95 7.57 2.63 20.74
CA GLU A 95 7.90 4.05 20.64
C GLU A 95 7.43 4.68 19.32
N LEU A 96 6.98 3.87 18.39
CA LEU A 96 6.39 4.22 17.09
C LEU A 96 5.15 3.36 16.88
N ILE A 97 4.03 3.96 16.50
CA ILE A 97 2.75 3.25 16.34
C ILE A 97 2.49 2.92 14.87
N ASP A 98 1.57 1.98 14.63
CA ASP A 98 1.25 1.42 13.31
C ASP A 98 1.08 2.48 12.22
N HIS A 99 0.19 3.45 12.44
CA HIS A 99 -0.13 4.42 11.40
C HIS A 99 1.03 5.37 11.10
N GLU A 100 1.83 5.76 12.10
CA GLU A 100 3.02 6.59 11.88
C GLU A 100 4.05 5.85 11.03
N LEU A 101 4.24 4.55 11.28
CA LEU A 101 5.15 3.71 10.51
C LEU A 101 4.64 3.49 9.08
N ILE A 102 3.33 3.24 8.89
CA ILE A 102 2.70 3.08 7.57
C ILE A 102 2.84 4.36 6.75
N ASP A 103 2.49 5.51 7.32
CA ASP A 103 2.58 6.81 6.66
C ASP A 103 4.03 7.12 6.26
N LEU A 104 4.96 6.90 7.18
CA LEU A 104 6.38 7.15 6.94
C LEU A 104 6.94 6.26 5.82
N LYS A 105 6.60 4.96 5.81
CA LYS A 105 6.93 4.03 4.71
C LYS A 105 6.37 4.53 3.38
N GLY A 106 5.11 4.97 3.36
CA GLY A 106 4.45 5.54 2.19
C GLY A 106 5.19 6.75 1.64
N PHE A 107 5.58 7.70 2.50
CA PHE A 107 6.35 8.88 2.10
C PHE A 107 7.75 8.53 1.58
N ILE A 108 8.46 7.62 2.25
CA ILE A 108 9.79 7.17 1.80
C ILE A 108 9.68 6.53 0.41
N ASN A 109 8.71 5.64 0.20
CA ASN A 109 8.49 4.98 -1.09
C ASN A 109 8.14 5.99 -2.20
N THR A 110 7.31 7.00 -1.89
CA THR A 110 7.00 8.07 -2.84
C THR A 110 8.26 8.83 -3.28
N ILE A 111 9.16 9.14 -2.35
CA ILE A 111 10.43 9.80 -2.68
C ILE A 111 11.33 8.85 -3.47
N ILE A 112 11.43 7.56 -3.11
CA ILE A 112 12.21 6.58 -3.87
C ILE A 112 11.74 6.53 -5.32
N THR A 113 10.43 6.35 -5.55
CA THR A 113 9.84 6.34 -6.90
C THR A 113 10.17 7.63 -7.67
N HIS A 114 10.10 8.78 -6.99
CA HIS A 114 10.42 10.06 -7.62
C HIS A 114 11.91 10.16 -8.05
N ILE A 115 12.85 9.82 -7.17
CA ILE A 115 14.29 9.96 -7.45
C ILE A 115 14.82 8.88 -8.40
N THR A 116 14.18 7.71 -8.45
CA THR A 116 14.54 6.62 -9.38
C THR A 116 13.92 6.80 -10.76
N ASN A 117 12.80 7.53 -10.84
CA ASN A 117 12.06 7.78 -12.09
C ASN A 117 11.81 6.49 -12.90
N GLY A 118 11.42 5.40 -12.24
CA GLY A 118 11.12 4.10 -12.84
C GLY A 118 12.35 3.31 -13.32
N ASN A 119 13.55 3.64 -12.87
CA ASN A 119 14.75 2.89 -13.26
C ASN A 119 14.82 1.51 -12.55
N LYS A 120 15.72 0.64 -13.02
CA LYS A 120 15.92 -0.74 -12.51
C LYS A 120 16.20 -0.86 -11.01
N ASN A 121 16.52 0.22 -10.34
CA ASN A 121 16.88 0.24 -8.92
C ASN A 121 15.70 0.52 -8.00
N GLU A 122 14.56 0.98 -8.56
CA GLU A 122 13.37 1.34 -7.79
C GLU A 122 12.88 0.18 -6.94
N GLU A 123 12.67 -0.98 -7.57
CA GLU A 123 12.18 -2.17 -6.88
C GLU A 123 13.11 -2.58 -5.72
N ARG A 124 14.43 -2.53 -5.94
CA ARG A 124 15.43 -2.85 -4.91
C ARG A 124 15.30 -1.90 -3.71
N LEU A 125 15.19 -0.59 -3.94
CA LEU A 125 15.12 0.41 -2.88
C LEU A 125 13.77 0.38 -2.15
N VAL A 126 12.67 0.23 -2.87
CA VAL A 126 11.32 0.08 -2.29
C VAL A 126 11.24 -1.17 -1.43
N ASN A 127 11.83 -2.29 -1.86
CA ASN A 127 11.84 -3.53 -1.10
C ASN A 127 12.62 -3.45 0.23
N ILE A 128 13.56 -2.51 0.37
CA ILE A 128 14.27 -2.29 1.65
C ILE A 128 13.29 -1.75 2.70
N MET A 129 12.42 -0.81 2.33
CA MET A 129 11.44 -0.20 3.25
C MET A 129 10.10 -0.92 3.27
N GLY A 130 9.79 -1.69 2.21
CA GLY A 130 8.63 -2.55 2.09
C GLY A 130 8.98 -4.00 2.39
N GLY A 131 7.97 -4.85 2.43
CA GLY A 131 8.13 -6.28 2.64
C GLY A 131 7.87 -6.71 4.09
N THR A 132 7.97 -8.01 4.34
CA THR A 132 7.61 -8.67 5.61
C THR A 132 8.46 -8.26 6.81
N VAL A 133 9.57 -7.57 6.61
CA VAL A 133 10.51 -7.18 7.68
C VAL A 133 9.99 -6.00 8.51
N ILE A 134 9.13 -5.15 7.93
CA ILE A 134 8.44 -4.06 8.66
C ILE A 134 6.93 -4.20 8.38
N GLU A 135 6.38 -5.36 8.70
CA GLU A 135 4.93 -5.53 8.61
C GLU A 135 4.32 -5.17 9.97
N THR A 136 3.47 -4.15 9.97
CA THR A 136 2.70 -3.79 11.15
C THR A 136 1.63 -4.85 11.43
N GLU A 137 1.15 -4.93 12.67
CA GLU A 137 0.06 -5.82 13.03
C GLU A 137 -1.19 -5.55 12.17
N SER A 138 -1.47 -4.28 11.89
CA SER A 138 -2.59 -3.88 11.01
C SER A 138 -2.42 -4.40 9.58
N GLU A 139 -1.22 -4.27 8.99
CA GLU A 139 -0.91 -4.81 7.67
C GLU A 139 -1.04 -6.34 7.63
N ARG A 140 -0.57 -7.02 8.68
CA ARG A 140 -0.68 -8.47 8.84
C ARG A 140 -2.15 -8.93 8.86
N LEU A 141 -3.00 -8.26 9.64
CA LEU A 141 -4.43 -8.56 9.73
C LEU A 141 -5.15 -8.33 8.39
N ILE A 142 -4.84 -7.24 7.70
CA ILE A 142 -5.39 -6.95 6.37
C ILE A 142 -5.00 -8.05 5.38
N ARG A 143 -3.71 -8.43 5.33
CA ARG A 143 -3.23 -9.49 4.45
C ARG A 143 -3.91 -10.83 4.73
N GLN A 144 -4.08 -11.19 6.01
CA GLN A 144 -4.81 -12.39 6.41
C GLN A 144 -6.27 -12.34 5.94
N GLY A 145 -6.95 -11.21 6.14
CA GLY A 145 -8.33 -11.03 5.71
C GLY A 145 -8.48 -11.17 4.19
N ILE A 146 -7.59 -10.56 3.41
CA ILE A 146 -7.57 -10.69 1.95
C ILE A 146 -7.34 -12.15 1.53
N SER A 147 -6.34 -12.83 2.11
CA SER A 147 -6.04 -14.23 1.80
C SER A 147 -7.22 -15.15 2.10
N GLN A 148 -7.87 -14.97 3.25
CA GLN A 148 -9.07 -15.72 3.61
C GLN A 148 -10.23 -15.44 2.67
N GLY A 149 -10.48 -14.17 2.33
CA GLY A 149 -11.53 -13.77 1.41
C GLY A 149 -11.34 -14.37 0.00
N ILE A 150 -10.12 -14.34 -0.53
CA ILE A 150 -9.78 -14.96 -1.81
C ILE A 150 -10.01 -16.49 -1.75
N SER A 151 -9.50 -17.16 -0.73
CA SER A 151 -9.67 -18.61 -0.57
C SER A 151 -11.13 -19.02 -0.48
N GLN A 152 -11.93 -18.30 0.31
CA GLN A 152 -13.37 -18.54 0.42
C GLN A 152 -14.09 -18.26 -0.91
N GLY A 153 -13.77 -17.15 -1.58
CA GLY A 153 -14.37 -16.80 -2.87
C GLY A 153 -14.07 -17.84 -3.96
N ILE A 154 -12.83 -18.32 -4.04
CA ILE A 154 -12.45 -19.39 -4.97
C ILE A 154 -13.20 -20.69 -4.66
N SER A 155 -13.23 -21.11 -3.39
CA SER A 155 -13.94 -22.34 -2.97
C SER A 155 -15.44 -22.28 -3.27
N GLN A 156 -16.08 -21.16 -2.96
CA GLN A 156 -17.49 -20.94 -3.29
C GLN A 156 -17.74 -20.90 -4.80
N GLY A 157 -16.90 -20.22 -5.56
CA GLY A 157 -17.01 -20.12 -7.02
C GLY A 157 -16.87 -21.49 -7.71
N ILE A 158 -15.90 -22.31 -7.28
CA ILE A 158 -15.73 -23.68 -7.78
C ILE A 158 -16.95 -24.53 -7.44
N SER A 159 -17.42 -24.50 -6.20
CA SER A 159 -18.60 -25.29 -5.76
C SER A 159 -19.86 -24.92 -6.55
N GLN A 160 -20.08 -23.61 -6.73
CA GLN A 160 -21.21 -23.11 -7.55
C GLN A 160 -21.08 -23.52 -9.02
N GLY A 161 -19.87 -23.38 -9.59
CA GLY A 161 -19.60 -23.76 -10.98
C GLY A 161 -19.83 -25.25 -11.23
N ILE A 162 -19.40 -26.12 -10.33
CA ILE A 162 -19.63 -27.56 -10.39
C ILE A 162 -21.14 -27.85 -10.29
N SER A 163 -21.87 -27.23 -9.38
CA SER A 163 -23.31 -27.41 -9.22
C SER A 163 -24.07 -26.94 -10.43
N GLN A 164 -23.72 -25.81 -11.00
CA GLN A 164 -24.32 -25.30 -12.27
C GLN A 164 -24.06 -26.21 -13.46
N GLY A 165 -22.81 -26.65 -13.65
CA GLY A 165 -22.47 -27.58 -14.73
C GLY A 165 -23.19 -28.93 -14.63
N LYS A 166 -23.30 -29.48 -13.40
CA LYS A 166 -24.07 -30.70 -13.14
C LYS A 166 -25.56 -30.50 -13.42
N ALA A 167 -26.14 -29.37 -13.00
CA ALA A 167 -27.54 -29.07 -13.24
C ALA A 167 -27.84 -28.97 -14.73
N GLN A 168 -27.03 -28.26 -15.49
CA GLN A 168 -27.15 -28.13 -16.93
C GLN A 168 -27.13 -29.50 -17.61
N LEU A 169 -26.15 -30.34 -17.31
CA LEU A 169 -26.03 -31.68 -17.88
C LEU A 169 -27.25 -32.57 -17.54
N LEU A 170 -27.72 -32.54 -16.28
CA LEU A 170 -28.91 -33.32 -15.86
C LEU A 170 -30.18 -32.87 -16.56
N ILE A 171 -30.33 -31.58 -16.82
CA ILE A 171 -31.48 -31.01 -17.53
C ILE A 171 -31.41 -31.42 -19.01
N GLU A 172 -30.25 -31.23 -19.66
CA GLU A 172 -30.07 -31.61 -21.08
C GLU A 172 -30.39 -33.11 -21.31
N LEU A 173 -29.77 -34.00 -20.53
CA LEU A 173 -29.98 -35.43 -20.62
C LEU A 173 -31.42 -35.83 -20.27
N GLY A 174 -32.02 -35.23 -19.25
CA GLY A 174 -33.38 -35.54 -18.85
C GLY A 174 -34.43 -35.09 -19.88
N GLN A 175 -34.20 -33.97 -20.55
CA GLN A 175 -35.04 -33.52 -21.68
C GLN A 175 -34.90 -34.46 -22.90
N GLU A 176 -33.70 -34.96 -23.20
CA GLU A 176 -33.48 -35.97 -24.24
C GLU A 176 -34.16 -37.28 -23.91
N GLU A 177 -34.21 -37.65 -22.62
CA GLU A 177 -34.96 -38.85 -22.12
C GLU A 177 -36.48 -38.64 -22.09
N GLY A 178 -36.97 -37.43 -22.34
CA GLY A 178 -38.40 -37.09 -22.34
C GLY A 178 -39.01 -36.93 -20.94
N LEU A 179 -38.18 -36.60 -19.93
CA LEU A 179 -38.67 -36.34 -18.58
C LEU A 179 -39.45 -35.02 -18.54
N ASP A 180 -40.53 -35.00 -17.76
CA ASP A 180 -41.26 -33.77 -17.47
C ASP A 180 -40.53 -32.89 -16.41
N ASP A 181 -40.96 -31.64 -16.26
CA ASP A 181 -40.36 -30.69 -15.37
C ASP A 181 -40.34 -31.14 -13.90
N ALA A 182 -41.37 -31.87 -13.47
CA ALA A 182 -41.45 -32.38 -12.09
C ALA A 182 -40.40 -33.47 -11.83
N ALA A 183 -40.20 -34.38 -12.79
CA ALA A 183 -39.17 -35.41 -12.73
C ALA A 183 -37.75 -34.80 -12.81
N LEU A 184 -37.56 -33.77 -13.64
CA LEU A 184 -36.30 -33.02 -13.73
C LEU A 184 -35.95 -32.31 -12.43
N LEU A 185 -36.88 -31.59 -11.82
CA LEU A 185 -36.69 -30.93 -10.53
C LEU A 185 -36.27 -31.91 -9.45
N LYS A 186 -36.94 -33.04 -9.35
CA LYS A 186 -36.61 -34.10 -8.38
C LYS A 186 -35.21 -34.66 -8.63
N ARG A 187 -34.87 -34.95 -9.90
CA ARG A 187 -33.56 -35.47 -10.31
C ARG A 187 -32.43 -34.50 -9.95
N ILE A 188 -32.63 -33.17 -10.16
CA ILE A 188 -31.67 -32.13 -9.78
C ILE A 188 -31.46 -32.08 -8.26
N GLN A 189 -32.55 -32.07 -7.49
CA GLN A 189 -32.48 -32.07 -6.04
C GLN A 189 -31.71 -33.28 -5.51
N GLU A 190 -32.03 -34.48 -5.95
CA GLU A 190 -31.41 -35.72 -5.47
C GLU A 190 -29.92 -35.84 -5.87
N ARG A 191 -29.54 -35.38 -7.06
CA ARG A 191 -28.18 -35.55 -7.59
C ARG A 191 -27.22 -34.45 -7.22
N ILE A 192 -27.72 -33.25 -6.96
CA ILE A 192 -26.88 -32.08 -6.61
C ILE A 192 -26.99 -31.73 -5.15
N GLY A 193 -28.10 -32.05 -4.48
CA GLY A 193 -28.35 -31.73 -3.07
C GLY A 193 -28.79 -30.28 -2.87
N VAL A 194 -29.51 -29.69 -3.82
CA VAL A 194 -29.98 -28.30 -3.77
C VAL A 194 -31.46 -28.23 -3.35
N SER A 195 -31.89 -27.03 -2.91
CA SER A 195 -33.29 -26.78 -2.58
C SER A 195 -34.17 -26.82 -3.85
N LEU A 196 -35.50 -27.00 -3.68
CA LEU A 196 -36.45 -26.94 -4.75
C LEU A 196 -36.40 -25.62 -5.52
N GLU A 197 -36.25 -24.51 -4.79
CA GLU A 197 -36.12 -23.18 -5.39
C GLU A 197 -34.88 -23.05 -6.27
N GLN A 198 -33.74 -23.57 -5.83
CA GLN A 198 -32.50 -23.59 -6.60
C GLN A 198 -32.61 -24.53 -7.82
N ALA A 199 -33.28 -25.69 -7.67
CA ALA A 199 -33.52 -26.60 -8.78
C ALA A 199 -34.41 -25.96 -9.83
N ALA A 200 -35.49 -25.25 -9.43
CA ALA A 200 -36.34 -24.49 -10.33
C ALA A 200 -35.58 -23.38 -11.07
N ALA A 201 -34.73 -22.62 -10.37
CA ALA A 201 -33.89 -21.63 -11.02
C ALA A 201 -32.92 -22.22 -12.06
N TYR A 202 -32.39 -23.42 -11.80
CA TYR A 202 -31.56 -24.11 -12.79
C TYR A 202 -32.36 -24.55 -13.98
N LEU A 203 -33.58 -25.10 -13.78
CA LEU A 203 -34.48 -25.55 -14.85
C LEU A 203 -34.91 -24.35 -15.73
N GLU A 204 -35.24 -23.22 -15.11
CA GLU A 204 -35.55 -21.98 -15.84
C GLU A 204 -34.39 -21.49 -16.72
N ARG A 205 -33.15 -21.56 -16.14
CA ARG A 205 -31.96 -21.05 -16.82
C ARG A 205 -31.44 -21.94 -17.94
N TYR A 206 -31.53 -23.26 -17.79
CA TYR A 206 -30.90 -24.24 -18.66
C TYR A 206 -31.89 -25.12 -19.42
N GLY A 207 -33.16 -25.13 -19.03
CA GLY A 207 -34.20 -25.88 -19.74
C GLY A 207 -34.50 -25.27 -21.10
N LYS A 208 -34.66 -26.09 -22.12
CA LYS A 208 -35.22 -25.65 -23.42
C LYS A 208 -36.67 -25.32 -23.19
N GLN A 209 -37.09 -24.11 -23.52
CA GLN A 209 -38.52 -23.78 -23.56
C GLN A 209 -39.16 -24.64 -24.61
N THR A 210 -40.05 -25.54 -24.18
CA THR A 210 -40.94 -26.25 -25.11
C THR A 210 -41.92 -25.22 -25.65
N VAL A 211 -41.79 -24.91 -26.96
CA VAL A 211 -42.72 -24.06 -27.71
C VAL A 211 -43.98 -24.83 -27.95
#